data_8cbe8f7e93de8e946bf5a096120a249c
#
_entry.id   8cbe8f7e93de8e946bf5a096120a249c
#
_cell.length_a   1.000
_cell.length_b   1.000
_cell.length_c   1.000
_cell.angle_alpha   90.00
_cell.angle_beta   90.00
_cell.angle_gamma   90.00
#
_symmetry.space_group_name_H-M   'P 1'
#
loop_
_entity.id
_entity.type
_entity.pdbx_description
1 polymer ?
#
loop_
_entity_poly.entity_id
_entity_poly.type
_entity_poly.pdbx_seq_one_letter_code
_entity_poly.pdbx_strand_id
1 'polypeptide(L)'
;YLADGVTQELNWKAQQICIKDHLNQKIWEWDPFEYFSMNDFDLYGTWFTAIHNGYYDWTHSNSFWYSEPESAIYLSSRHLSRITKIDYPSGNIIWNIGPGANHNLGEDNLCDEIGFSFQHHIQELDDGSLLFFDNGNRSNIFRSTEMNESRILRLRIDSLDCEIVWEYILPGTNYSNSMSGVSLLDNGNYLIATRSDSGKIIEVNNNKETIWEADLNVDLHETTPGIYRAFRVPSIFPQAYSVVFNNYENILNNKKGIILGGSDDLTVEIYNKGGYGQEYSYSLSDSLGLEFFNKTGTIFIPKNEKYNLSF
;
A
#
# COMPACT_ATOMS: atom_id res chain seq x y z
N TYR A 1 24.08 16.78 -23.21
CA TYR A 1 25.47 16.92 -23.69
C TYR A 1 26.25 15.69 -23.27
N LEU A 2 26.65 14.86 -24.23
CA LEU A 2 27.61 13.80 -23.96
C LEU A 2 29.01 14.38 -23.87
N ALA A 3 29.87 13.75 -23.08
CA ALA A 3 31.25 14.22 -22.86
C ALA A 3 32.12 14.33 -24.15
N ASP A 4 31.67 13.77 -25.25
CA ASP A 4 32.26 13.80 -26.56
C ASP A 4 31.76 14.96 -27.46
N GLY A 5 30.88 15.82 -26.93
CA GLY A 5 30.32 16.93 -27.70
C GLY A 5 29.23 16.56 -28.70
N VAL A 6 28.76 15.32 -28.69
CA VAL A 6 27.65 14.87 -29.54
C VAL A 6 26.35 15.10 -28.78
N THR A 7 25.43 15.88 -29.36
CA THR A 7 24.07 16.06 -28.84
C THR A 7 23.21 14.89 -29.32
N GLN A 8 22.72 14.09 -28.42
CA GLN A 8 21.77 13.04 -28.74
C GLN A 8 20.39 13.45 -28.23
N GLU A 9 19.41 13.45 -29.13
CA GLU A 9 17.99 13.60 -28.74
C GLU A 9 17.50 12.27 -28.20
N LEU A 10 16.88 12.30 -27.03
CA LEU A 10 16.28 11.14 -26.38
C LEU A 10 14.80 11.40 -26.13
N ASN A 11 13.99 10.39 -26.36
CA ASN A 11 12.59 10.42 -25.95
C ASN A 11 12.51 10.37 -24.41
N TRP A 12 11.75 11.29 -23.83
CA TRP A 12 11.47 11.27 -22.41
C TRP A 12 10.17 10.50 -22.14
N LYS A 13 10.18 9.71 -21.09
CA LYS A 13 9.03 8.95 -20.63
C LYS A 13 8.70 9.33 -19.21
N ALA A 14 7.41 9.46 -18.93
CA ALA A 14 6.86 9.67 -17.60
C ALA A 14 5.60 8.82 -17.41
N GLN A 15 5.22 8.57 -16.16
CA GLN A 15 4.03 7.81 -15.82
C GLN A 15 2.88 8.78 -15.58
N GLN A 16 1.79 8.59 -16.30
CA GLN A 16 0.53 9.31 -16.13
C GLN A 16 -0.36 8.62 -15.10
N ILE A 17 -1.17 9.39 -14.40
CA ILE A 17 -2.26 8.87 -13.57
C ILE A 17 -3.56 9.07 -14.34
N CYS A 18 -4.40 8.04 -14.43
CA CYS A 18 -5.72 8.18 -15.00
C CYS A 18 -6.78 7.46 -14.17
N ILE A 19 -7.97 8.03 -14.14
CA ILE A 19 -9.18 7.40 -13.58
C ILE A 19 -10.07 6.98 -14.75
N LYS A 20 -10.55 5.76 -14.68
CA LYS A 20 -11.47 5.20 -15.66
C LYS A 20 -12.77 4.80 -14.98
N ASP A 21 -13.87 4.97 -15.70
CA ASP A 21 -15.17 4.49 -15.24
C ASP A 21 -15.32 2.96 -15.41
N HIS A 22 -16.49 2.43 -15.03
CA HIS A 22 -16.81 1.01 -15.15
C HIS A 22 -16.88 0.51 -16.61
N LEU A 23 -16.97 1.41 -17.58
CA LEU A 23 -16.92 1.12 -19.02
C LEU A 23 -15.51 1.26 -19.60
N ASN A 24 -14.49 1.42 -18.74
CA ASN A 24 -13.09 1.62 -19.09
C ASN A 24 -12.83 2.93 -19.87
N GLN A 25 -13.74 3.91 -19.77
CA GLN A 25 -13.55 5.23 -20.36
C GLN A 25 -12.74 6.10 -19.40
N LYS A 26 -11.75 6.81 -19.93
CA LYS A 26 -10.94 7.74 -19.15
C LYS A 26 -11.78 8.97 -18.79
N ILE A 27 -11.98 9.21 -17.50
CA ILE A 27 -12.75 10.32 -16.95
C ILE A 27 -11.89 11.40 -16.30
N TRP A 28 -10.64 11.09 -15.99
CA TRP A 28 -9.66 12.03 -15.46
C TRP A 28 -8.24 11.56 -15.80
N GLU A 29 -7.32 12.51 -15.97
CA GLU A 29 -5.91 12.25 -16.26
C GLU A 29 -5.03 13.35 -15.68
N TRP A 30 -3.85 12.97 -15.27
CA TRP A 30 -2.80 13.87 -14.87
C TRP A 30 -1.48 13.42 -15.51
N ASP A 31 -0.84 14.36 -16.22
CA ASP A 31 0.40 14.12 -16.98
C ASP A 31 1.54 14.95 -16.41
N PRO A 32 2.63 14.33 -15.90
CA PRO A 32 3.77 15.08 -15.38
C PRO A 32 4.37 16.10 -16.37
N PHE A 33 4.26 15.86 -17.67
CA PHE A 33 4.76 16.80 -18.69
C PHE A 33 4.01 18.14 -18.72
N GLU A 34 2.80 18.19 -18.18
CA GLU A 34 2.00 19.43 -18.10
C GLU A 34 2.28 20.22 -16.81
N TYR A 35 2.82 19.55 -15.77
CA TYR A 35 2.90 20.13 -14.43
C TYR A 35 4.33 20.27 -13.90
N PHE A 36 5.25 19.40 -14.28
CA PHE A 36 6.63 19.46 -13.83
C PHE A 36 7.53 20.18 -14.80
N SER A 37 8.52 20.88 -14.29
CA SER A 37 9.56 21.49 -15.12
C SER A 37 10.48 20.41 -15.70
N MET A 38 10.73 20.46 -17.00
CA MET A 38 11.72 19.61 -17.67
C MET A 38 13.16 19.90 -17.20
N ASN A 39 13.40 20.96 -16.43
CA ASN A 39 14.69 21.23 -15.79
C ASN A 39 14.90 20.37 -14.54
N ASP A 40 13.83 19.76 -14.01
CA ASP A 40 13.92 18.81 -12.91
C ASP A 40 14.30 17.44 -13.44
N PHE A 41 15.47 16.96 -13.10
CA PHE A 41 15.94 15.60 -13.42
C PHE A 41 17.04 15.16 -12.46
N ASP A 42 17.23 13.84 -12.33
CA ASP A 42 18.31 13.33 -11.48
C ASP A 42 19.69 13.65 -12.07
N LEU A 43 20.43 14.49 -11.37
CA LEU A 43 21.79 14.89 -11.74
C LEU A 43 22.85 13.79 -11.51
N TYR A 44 22.53 12.78 -10.71
CA TYR A 44 23.51 11.86 -10.14
C TYR A 44 23.55 10.49 -10.82
N GLY A 45 22.93 10.33 -11.98
CA GLY A 45 23.22 9.17 -12.78
C GLY A 45 22.10 8.47 -13.51
N THR A 46 20.83 8.72 -13.26
CA THR A 46 19.74 8.04 -14.01
C THR A 46 19.78 8.35 -15.51
N TRP A 47 20.24 9.52 -15.88
CA TRP A 47 20.37 9.92 -17.28
C TRP A 47 21.45 9.12 -18.05
N PHE A 48 22.48 8.55 -17.39
CA PHE A 48 23.44 7.68 -18.05
C PHE A 48 22.81 6.42 -18.63
N THR A 49 21.77 5.90 -17.99
CA THR A 49 21.04 4.72 -18.47
C THR A 49 20.23 5.00 -19.72
N ALA A 50 19.88 6.26 -19.96
CA ALA A 50 19.09 6.66 -21.12
C ALA A 50 19.76 6.34 -22.44
N ILE A 51 21.07 6.45 -22.51
CA ILE A 51 21.88 6.15 -23.72
C ILE A 51 21.71 4.67 -24.10
N HIS A 52 21.75 3.78 -23.11
CA HIS A 52 21.60 2.34 -23.33
C HIS A 52 20.16 1.95 -23.66
N ASN A 53 19.20 2.64 -23.05
CA ASN A 53 17.78 2.34 -23.21
C ASN A 53 17.15 2.99 -24.46
N GLY A 54 17.81 4.00 -25.06
CA GLY A 54 17.23 4.79 -26.15
C GLY A 54 16.10 5.73 -25.74
N TYR A 55 15.87 5.90 -24.43
CA TYR A 55 14.92 6.85 -23.86
C TYR A 55 15.34 7.21 -22.44
N TYR A 56 14.90 8.39 -21.96
CA TYR A 56 15.09 8.82 -20.60
C TYR A 56 13.82 8.55 -19.79
N ASP A 57 13.94 7.70 -18.78
CA ASP A 57 12.88 7.41 -17.81
C ASP A 57 12.88 8.50 -16.73
N TRP A 58 12.15 9.58 -17.00
CA TRP A 58 12.28 10.84 -16.29
C TRP A 58 11.76 10.80 -14.86
N THR A 59 10.46 10.55 -14.68
CA THR A 59 9.85 10.59 -13.34
C THR A 59 9.97 9.26 -12.61
N HIS A 60 9.84 8.15 -13.33
CA HIS A 60 9.75 6.80 -12.77
C HIS A 60 8.80 6.76 -11.58
N SER A 61 7.59 7.30 -11.78
CA SER A 61 6.58 7.29 -10.72
C SER A 61 6.17 5.86 -10.41
N ASN A 62 6.31 5.44 -9.15
CA ASN A 62 6.24 4.03 -8.75
C ASN A 62 5.12 3.72 -7.77
N SER A 63 4.54 4.72 -7.15
CA SER A 63 3.39 4.55 -6.27
C SER A 63 2.60 5.85 -6.14
N PHE A 64 1.31 5.69 -5.86
CA PHE A 64 0.44 6.80 -5.49
C PHE A 64 -0.53 6.34 -4.40
N TRP A 65 -1.08 7.31 -3.68
CA TRP A 65 -2.12 7.13 -2.69
C TRP A 65 -3.22 8.16 -2.93
N TYR A 66 -4.48 7.75 -2.89
CA TYR A 66 -5.62 8.66 -2.95
C TYR A 66 -6.18 8.86 -1.54
N SER A 67 -6.17 10.10 -1.09
CA SER A 67 -6.80 10.53 0.15
C SER A 67 -8.23 10.97 -0.13
N GLU A 68 -9.20 10.16 0.27
CA GLU A 68 -10.60 10.52 0.13
C GLU A 68 -10.98 11.73 1.01
N PRO A 69 -10.54 11.81 2.30
CA PRO A 69 -10.85 12.96 3.15
C PRO A 69 -10.32 14.30 2.62
N GLU A 70 -9.16 14.27 1.99
CA GLU A 70 -8.53 15.49 1.47
C GLU A 70 -8.84 15.75 0.00
N SER A 71 -9.49 14.80 -0.71
CA SER A 71 -9.67 14.81 -2.16
C SER A 71 -8.34 15.09 -2.87
N ALA A 72 -7.28 14.37 -2.51
CA ALA A 72 -5.94 14.59 -3.00
C ALA A 72 -5.23 13.29 -3.37
N ILE A 73 -4.26 13.39 -4.28
CA ILE A 73 -3.42 12.27 -4.69
C ILE A 73 -1.98 12.58 -4.25
N TYR A 74 -1.36 11.66 -3.53
CA TYR A 74 0.06 11.68 -3.22
C TYR A 74 0.79 10.81 -4.24
N LEU A 75 1.68 11.40 -5.03
CA LEU A 75 2.44 10.74 -6.09
C LEU A 75 3.92 10.64 -5.72
N SER A 76 4.49 9.45 -5.74
CA SER A 76 5.91 9.22 -5.55
C SER A 76 6.63 9.12 -6.89
N SER A 77 7.47 10.10 -7.19
CA SER A 77 8.33 10.15 -8.38
C SER A 77 9.76 9.78 -8.01
N ARG A 78 10.15 8.54 -8.31
CA ARG A 78 11.42 7.93 -7.87
C ARG A 78 12.64 8.71 -8.34
N HIS A 79 12.75 8.96 -9.63
CA HIS A 79 13.93 9.60 -10.21
C HIS A 79 14.04 11.09 -9.87
N LEU A 80 12.94 11.72 -9.48
CA LEU A 80 12.96 13.09 -8.95
C LEU A 80 13.20 13.15 -7.44
N SER A 81 13.23 11.98 -6.75
CA SER A 81 13.26 11.92 -5.28
C SER A 81 12.19 12.83 -4.68
N ARG A 82 10.99 12.80 -5.24
CA ARG A 82 9.91 13.76 -4.97
C ARG A 82 8.62 13.03 -4.62
N ILE A 83 7.91 13.56 -3.63
CA ILE A 83 6.50 13.23 -3.39
C ILE A 83 5.70 14.49 -3.68
N THR A 84 4.68 14.36 -4.52
CA THR A 84 3.81 15.47 -4.95
C THR A 84 2.41 15.25 -4.41
N LYS A 85 1.82 16.26 -3.77
CA LYS A 85 0.39 16.30 -3.43
C LYS A 85 -0.36 17.04 -4.52
N ILE A 86 -1.33 16.36 -5.11
CA ILE A 86 -2.12 16.85 -6.25
C ILE A 86 -3.57 16.96 -5.80
N ASP A 87 -4.16 18.13 -5.99
CA ASP A 87 -5.59 18.35 -5.74
C ASP A 87 -6.45 17.58 -6.76
N TYR A 88 -7.45 16.88 -6.30
CA TYR A 88 -8.42 16.18 -7.16
C TYR A 88 -9.81 16.82 -7.01
N PRO A 89 -10.51 17.16 -8.11
CA PRO A 89 -10.19 16.81 -9.50
C PRO A 89 -9.41 17.86 -10.29
N SER A 90 -8.98 19.00 -9.71
CA SER A 90 -8.38 20.09 -10.49
C SER A 90 -7.05 19.73 -11.15
N GLY A 91 -6.29 18.80 -10.56
CA GLY A 91 -4.96 18.42 -11.01
C GLY A 91 -3.84 19.39 -10.56
N ASN A 92 -4.17 20.46 -9.84
CA ASN A 92 -3.17 21.45 -9.40
C ASN A 92 -2.24 20.83 -8.36
N ILE A 93 -0.96 21.12 -8.45
CA ILE A 93 0.01 20.74 -7.42
C ILE A 93 -0.24 21.61 -6.19
N ILE A 94 -0.47 20.97 -5.03
CA ILE A 94 -0.59 21.65 -3.74
C ILE A 94 0.81 21.92 -3.17
N TRP A 95 1.68 20.91 -3.23
CA TRP A 95 3.08 20.99 -2.84
C TRP A 95 3.90 19.82 -3.37
N ASN A 96 5.22 20.04 -3.40
CA ASN A 96 6.23 19.01 -3.60
C ASN A 96 7.11 18.92 -2.36
N ILE A 97 7.51 17.71 -1.96
CA ILE A 97 8.52 17.49 -0.93
C ILE A 97 9.65 16.62 -1.45
N GLY A 98 10.85 16.83 -0.98
CA GLY A 98 12.04 16.09 -1.38
C GLY A 98 13.31 16.92 -1.35
N PRO A 99 14.42 16.40 -1.90
CA PRO A 99 15.67 17.15 -2.00
C PRO A 99 15.49 18.48 -2.72
N GLY A 100 16.19 19.50 -2.25
CA GLY A 100 16.07 20.87 -2.71
C GLY A 100 16.65 21.17 -4.09
N ALA A 101 16.67 22.44 -4.44
CA ALA A 101 17.02 22.98 -5.76
C ALA A 101 18.39 22.56 -6.30
N ASN A 102 19.33 22.16 -5.46
CA ASN A 102 20.63 21.63 -5.90
C ASN A 102 20.52 20.29 -6.64
N HIS A 103 19.42 19.58 -6.42
CA HIS A 103 19.10 18.33 -7.09
C HIS A 103 18.08 18.55 -8.21
N ASN A 104 17.04 19.33 -7.94
CA ASN A 104 16.00 19.69 -8.89
C ASN A 104 16.25 21.11 -9.39
N LEU A 105 16.37 21.29 -10.68
CA LEU A 105 16.74 22.56 -11.28
C LEU A 105 15.54 23.46 -11.61
N GLY A 106 14.35 22.94 -11.62
CA GLY A 106 13.15 23.64 -12.07
C GLY A 106 12.15 24.01 -10.98
N GLU A 107 12.05 23.20 -9.92
CA GLU A 107 11.06 23.37 -8.86
C GLU A 107 11.71 23.37 -7.48
N ASP A 108 11.23 24.25 -6.62
CA ASP A 108 11.58 24.22 -5.21
C ASP A 108 10.69 23.19 -4.48
N ASN A 109 11.33 22.30 -3.76
CA ASN A 109 10.64 21.33 -2.92
C ASN A 109 10.69 21.78 -1.46
N LEU A 110 9.63 21.48 -0.72
CA LEU A 110 9.62 21.59 0.73
C LEU A 110 10.40 20.42 1.35
N CYS A 111 10.86 20.57 2.61
CA CYS A 111 11.43 19.49 3.41
C CYS A 111 12.69 18.86 2.80
N ASP A 112 13.54 19.66 2.17
CA ASP A 112 14.78 19.20 1.55
C ASP A 112 15.76 18.60 2.56
N GLU A 113 15.73 19.07 3.82
CA GLU A 113 16.53 18.59 4.94
C GLU A 113 16.25 17.13 5.30
N ILE A 114 15.07 16.59 4.96
CA ILE A 114 14.74 15.16 5.20
C ILE A 114 15.65 14.25 4.36
N GLY A 115 16.01 14.69 3.15
CA GLY A 115 17.02 14.03 2.32
C GLY A 115 16.70 12.60 1.93
N PHE A 116 15.42 12.26 1.69
CA PHE A 116 15.06 10.96 1.14
C PHE A 116 15.37 10.89 -0.36
N SER A 117 15.51 9.68 -0.90
CA SER A 117 15.78 9.50 -2.32
C SER A 117 15.30 8.17 -2.86
N PHE A 118 14.79 8.20 -4.09
CA PHE A 118 14.36 7.03 -4.85
C PHE A 118 13.27 6.20 -4.16
N GLN A 119 12.47 6.86 -3.34
CA GLN A 119 11.46 6.28 -2.47
C GLN A 119 10.39 5.48 -3.22
N HIS A 120 9.74 4.56 -2.47
CA HIS A 120 8.67 3.70 -2.95
C HIS A 120 7.53 3.63 -1.92
N HIS A 121 6.35 3.20 -2.39
CA HIS A 121 5.22 2.77 -1.57
C HIS A 121 4.71 3.87 -0.62
N ILE A 122 4.34 5.02 -1.18
CA ILE A 122 3.71 6.10 -0.42
C ILE A 122 2.32 5.70 0.07
N GLN A 123 1.99 6.02 1.31
CA GLN A 123 0.68 5.86 1.94
C GLN A 123 0.42 7.02 2.88
N GLU A 124 -0.82 7.45 2.98
CA GLU A 124 -1.30 8.28 4.07
C GLU A 124 -1.89 7.37 5.15
N LEU A 125 -1.57 7.64 6.40
CA LEU A 125 -2.12 6.94 7.55
C LEU A 125 -3.33 7.72 8.12
N ASP A 126 -4.12 7.07 8.97
CA ASP A 126 -5.35 7.62 9.56
C ASP A 126 -5.12 8.93 10.34
N ASP A 127 -3.91 9.18 10.81
CA ASP A 127 -3.53 10.44 11.49
C ASP A 127 -3.01 11.53 10.55
N GLY A 128 -3.11 11.32 9.23
CA GLY A 128 -2.65 12.23 8.19
C GLY A 128 -1.14 12.21 7.95
N SER A 129 -0.37 11.38 8.66
CA SER A 129 1.06 11.23 8.38
C SER A 129 1.32 10.38 7.14
N LEU A 130 2.38 10.67 6.40
CA LEU A 130 2.80 9.92 5.23
C LEU A 130 3.83 8.85 5.62
N LEU A 131 3.58 7.62 5.21
CA LEU A 131 4.47 6.48 5.40
C LEU A 131 5.03 6.01 4.06
N PHE A 132 6.33 5.84 3.95
CA PHE A 132 6.98 5.34 2.74
C PHE A 132 8.34 4.69 3.02
N PHE A 133 8.82 3.95 2.03
CA PHE A 133 10.15 3.35 2.00
C PHE A 133 11.11 4.31 1.29
N ASP A 134 12.07 4.90 2.02
CA ASP A 134 13.19 5.66 1.46
C ASP A 134 14.31 4.70 1.07
N ASN A 135 14.50 4.47 -0.24
CA ASN A 135 15.56 3.59 -0.72
C ASN A 135 16.96 4.15 -0.44
N GLY A 136 17.07 5.48 -0.30
CA GLY A 136 18.31 6.14 0.10
C GLY A 136 19.44 6.03 -0.91
N ASN A 137 19.15 5.91 -2.21
CA ASN A 137 20.16 5.77 -3.26
C ASN A 137 21.12 6.97 -3.35
N ARG A 138 20.74 8.10 -2.73
CA ARG A 138 21.51 9.33 -2.65
C ARG A 138 21.73 9.78 -1.20
N SER A 139 21.59 8.88 -0.24
CA SER A 139 21.74 9.23 1.18
C SER A 139 23.15 9.75 1.51
N ASN A 140 24.18 9.24 0.83
CA ASN A 140 25.54 9.76 0.95
C ASN A 140 25.67 11.22 0.49
N ILE A 141 24.82 11.68 -0.43
CA ILE A 141 24.79 13.05 -0.93
C ILE A 141 23.90 13.94 -0.04
N PHE A 142 22.65 13.49 0.20
CA PHE A 142 21.65 14.33 0.87
C PHE A 142 21.73 14.28 2.38
N ARG A 143 22.22 13.18 2.96
CA ARG A 143 22.34 12.98 4.41
C ARG A 143 23.79 12.80 4.89
N SER A 144 24.77 12.87 3.99
CA SER A 144 26.19 12.68 4.31
C SER A 144 26.51 11.33 4.98
N THR A 145 25.78 10.29 4.63
CA THR A 145 26.04 8.93 5.13
C THR A 145 27.32 8.37 4.49
N GLU A 146 28.02 7.49 5.18
CA GLU A 146 29.26 6.87 4.67
C GLU A 146 28.97 5.99 3.45
N MET A 147 27.87 5.25 3.51
CA MET A 147 27.34 4.44 2.41
C MET A 147 25.85 4.74 2.23
N ASN A 148 25.30 4.33 1.07
CA ASN A 148 23.87 4.47 0.86
C ASN A 148 23.07 3.61 1.86
N GLU A 149 22.05 4.20 2.47
CA GLU A 149 21.21 3.59 3.51
C GLU A 149 19.75 3.70 3.17
N SER A 150 19.05 2.57 3.22
CA SER A 150 17.57 2.56 3.16
C SER A 150 16.98 2.75 4.55
N ARG A 151 15.82 3.42 4.59
CA ARG A 151 15.07 3.61 5.84
C ARG A 151 13.57 3.66 5.59
N ILE A 152 12.81 3.45 6.64
CA ILE A 152 11.38 3.73 6.65
C ILE A 152 11.18 5.12 7.25
N LEU A 153 10.35 5.91 6.60
CA LEU A 153 9.98 7.24 7.08
C LEU A 153 8.48 7.33 7.29
N ARG A 154 8.11 7.92 8.42
CA ARG A 154 6.77 8.44 8.69
C ARG A 154 6.89 9.93 8.94
N LEU A 155 6.33 10.72 8.05
CA LEU A 155 6.41 12.18 8.06
C LEU A 155 5.05 12.80 8.36
N ARG A 156 5.05 13.87 9.15
CA ARG A 156 3.94 14.80 9.23
C ARG A 156 4.33 16.09 8.52
N ILE A 157 3.42 16.57 7.68
CA ILE A 157 3.62 17.82 6.94
C ILE A 157 2.55 18.78 7.45
N ASP A 158 3.00 19.87 8.08
CA ASP A 158 2.13 20.95 8.55
C ASP A 158 2.54 22.26 7.88
N SER A 159 1.69 22.72 6.97
CA SER A 159 1.92 23.91 6.17
C SER A 159 3.21 23.84 5.33
N LEU A 160 4.34 24.29 5.86
CA LEU A 160 5.64 24.29 5.19
C LEU A 160 6.72 23.51 5.94
N ASP A 161 6.35 22.95 7.11
CA ASP A 161 7.29 22.24 7.99
C ASP A 161 7.07 20.72 7.88
N CYS A 162 8.17 19.98 7.93
CA CYS A 162 8.16 18.53 7.94
C CYS A 162 8.76 17.98 9.24
N GLU A 163 7.98 17.13 9.91
CA GLU A 163 8.40 16.42 11.10
C GLU A 163 8.59 14.95 10.82
N ILE A 164 9.74 14.38 11.17
CA ILE A 164 9.91 12.93 11.20
C ILE A 164 9.22 12.40 12.46
N VAL A 165 8.03 11.85 12.29
CA VAL A 165 7.26 11.23 13.39
C VAL A 165 7.89 9.91 13.82
N TRP A 166 8.39 9.14 12.87
CA TRP A 166 9.06 7.88 13.12
C TRP A 166 10.02 7.54 11.96
N GLU A 167 11.15 6.96 12.32
CA GLU A 167 12.16 6.53 11.37
C GLU A 167 12.74 5.19 11.80
N TYR A 168 13.01 4.32 10.84
CA TYR A 168 13.76 3.10 11.05
C TYR A 168 14.80 2.93 9.96
N ILE A 169 16.07 3.08 10.32
CA ILE A 169 17.20 2.83 9.41
C ILE A 169 17.42 1.33 9.32
N LEU A 170 17.40 0.80 8.10
CA LEU A 170 17.63 -0.62 7.89
C LEU A 170 19.12 -0.96 8.12
N PRO A 171 19.42 -2.14 8.69
CA PRO A 171 20.81 -2.65 8.70
C PRO A 171 21.42 -2.64 7.29
N GLY A 172 22.69 -2.35 7.16
CA GLY A 172 23.36 -2.23 5.86
C GLY A 172 23.21 -3.44 4.93
N THR A 173 23.06 -4.64 5.51
CA THR A 173 22.75 -5.88 4.78
C THR A 173 21.35 -5.88 4.13
N ASN A 174 20.46 -4.99 4.55
CA ASN A 174 19.09 -4.83 4.04
C ASN A 174 18.92 -3.59 3.16
N TYR A 175 20.01 -2.96 2.74
CA TYR A 175 19.96 -1.87 1.78
C TYR A 175 19.27 -2.31 0.49
N SER A 176 18.34 -1.51 0.02
CA SER A 176 17.49 -1.83 -1.12
C SER A 176 17.46 -0.68 -2.10
N ASN A 177 18.20 -0.78 -3.17
CA ASN A 177 18.36 0.30 -4.17
C ASN A 177 17.14 0.49 -5.08
N SER A 178 16.12 -0.37 -4.99
CA SER A 178 14.89 -0.29 -5.80
C SER A 178 13.80 -1.15 -5.19
N MET A 179 12.56 -1.02 -5.69
CA MET A 179 11.41 -1.77 -5.14
C MET A 179 11.24 -1.50 -3.64
N SER A 180 10.79 -2.52 -2.90
CA SER A 180 10.58 -2.45 -1.46
C SER A 180 9.33 -1.70 -1.07
N GLY A 181 8.92 -1.84 0.18
CA GLY A 181 7.74 -1.19 0.71
C GLY A 181 7.59 -1.38 2.20
N VAL A 182 6.65 -0.64 2.76
CA VAL A 182 6.31 -0.71 4.17
C VAL A 182 4.80 -0.61 4.34
N SER A 183 4.24 -1.26 5.33
CA SER A 183 2.82 -1.10 5.74
C SER A 183 2.73 -1.03 7.25
N LEU A 184 1.88 -0.15 7.75
CA LEU A 184 1.49 -0.14 9.16
C LEU A 184 0.46 -1.25 9.38
N LEU A 185 0.69 -2.11 10.37
CA LEU A 185 -0.20 -3.21 10.73
C LEU A 185 -1.20 -2.79 11.81
N ASP A 186 -2.32 -3.50 11.91
CA ASP A 186 -3.36 -3.27 12.93
C ASP A 186 -2.83 -3.30 14.38
N ASN A 187 -1.73 -4.04 14.62
CA ASN A 187 -1.08 -4.09 15.93
C ASN A 187 -0.10 -2.93 16.20
N GLY A 188 0.00 -1.98 15.28
CA GLY A 188 0.90 -0.83 15.35
C GLY A 188 2.34 -1.11 14.93
N ASN A 189 2.68 -2.33 14.49
CA ASN A 189 4.00 -2.65 13.96
C ASN A 189 4.11 -2.31 12.48
N TYR A 190 5.32 -2.23 11.96
CA TYR A 190 5.62 -1.98 10.55
C TYR A 190 6.06 -3.26 9.86
N LEU A 191 5.38 -3.64 8.78
CA LEU A 191 5.78 -4.74 7.90
C LEU A 191 6.58 -4.19 6.74
N ILE A 192 7.85 -4.55 6.66
CA ILE A 192 8.82 -4.02 5.71
C ILE A 192 9.20 -5.12 4.73
N ALA A 193 9.10 -4.84 3.44
CA ALA A 193 9.61 -5.70 2.38
C ALA A 193 10.86 -5.08 1.76
N THR A 194 11.93 -5.85 1.59
CA THR A 194 13.20 -5.36 1.02
C THR A 194 13.56 -6.11 -0.25
N ARG A 195 14.37 -5.46 -1.08
CA ARG A 195 15.05 -6.08 -2.23
C ARG A 195 16.51 -6.40 -1.91
N SER A 196 16.91 -6.45 -0.66
CA SER A 196 18.26 -6.91 -0.29
C SER A 196 18.56 -8.31 -0.91
N ASP A 197 19.80 -8.72 -0.91
CA ASP A 197 20.38 -9.86 -1.67
C ASP A 197 19.50 -11.10 -1.89
N SER A 198 18.54 -11.38 -1.00
CA SER A 198 17.61 -12.51 -1.13
C SER A 198 16.13 -12.11 -1.04
N GLY A 199 15.83 -10.84 -0.84
CA GLY A 199 14.48 -10.38 -0.50
C GLY A 199 14.09 -10.80 0.92
N LYS A 200 13.87 -9.83 1.79
CA LYS A 200 13.49 -10.07 3.20
C LYS A 200 12.19 -9.37 3.55
N ILE A 201 11.37 -10.00 4.37
CA ILE A 201 10.22 -9.39 5.01
C ILE A 201 10.50 -9.30 6.49
N ILE A 202 10.35 -8.11 7.07
CA ILE A 202 10.68 -7.82 8.46
C ILE A 202 9.46 -7.15 9.12
N GLU A 203 9.08 -7.60 10.29
CA GLU A 203 8.15 -6.89 11.17
C GLU A 203 8.92 -6.20 12.28
N VAL A 204 8.73 -4.88 12.40
CA VAL A 204 9.40 -4.04 13.39
C VAL A 204 8.36 -3.33 14.24
N ASN A 205 8.55 -3.30 15.56
CA ASN A 205 7.67 -2.55 16.47
C ASN A 205 8.03 -1.06 16.53
N ASN A 206 7.22 -0.27 17.24
CA ASN A 206 7.47 1.17 17.43
C ASN A 206 8.81 1.48 18.12
N ASN A 207 9.36 0.54 18.91
CA ASN A 207 10.66 0.67 19.57
C ASN A 207 11.83 0.29 18.64
N LYS A 208 11.56 0.03 17.35
CA LYS A 208 12.56 -0.35 16.34
C LYS A 208 13.16 -1.75 16.56
N GLU A 209 12.46 -2.62 17.30
CA GLU A 209 12.86 -4.00 17.53
C GLU A 209 12.25 -4.91 16.47
N THR A 210 13.06 -5.80 15.90
CA THR A 210 12.57 -6.82 14.96
C THR A 210 11.79 -7.88 15.74
N ILE A 211 10.51 -8.02 15.42
CA ILE A 211 9.59 -8.97 16.06
C ILE A 211 9.55 -10.29 15.27
N TRP A 212 9.64 -10.18 13.95
CA TRP A 212 9.59 -11.33 13.05
C TRP A 212 10.33 -11.01 11.76
N GLU A 213 10.97 -12.01 11.17
CA GLU A 213 11.54 -11.88 9.83
C GLU A 213 11.41 -13.17 9.03
N ALA A 214 11.39 -13.03 7.72
CA ALA A 214 11.44 -14.13 6.77
C ALA A 214 12.33 -13.76 5.59
N ASP A 215 13.20 -14.67 5.20
CA ASP A 215 13.99 -14.58 3.99
C ASP A 215 13.28 -15.31 2.84
N LEU A 216 13.23 -14.66 1.69
CA LEU A 216 12.78 -15.29 0.46
C LEU A 216 13.93 -16.11 -0.14
N ASN A 217 14.13 -17.30 0.40
CA ASN A 217 15.18 -18.21 -0.09
C ASN A 217 14.73 -18.90 -1.39
N VAL A 218 14.79 -18.15 -2.50
CA VAL A 218 14.51 -18.69 -3.84
C VAL A 218 15.84 -18.90 -4.53
N ASP A 219 16.20 -20.16 -4.73
CA ASP A 219 17.38 -20.54 -5.52
C ASP A 219 17.08 -20.31 -7.01
N LEU A 220 17.19 -19.06 -7.43
CA LEU A 220 17.08 -18.66 -8.82
C LEU A 220 18.50 -18.52 -9.38
N HIS A 221 18.93 -19.49 -10.17
CA HIS A 221 20.29 -19.59 -10.72
C HIS A 221 20.81 -18.37 -11.47
N GLU A 222 20.00 -17.34 -11.77
CA GLU A 222 20.44 -16.22 -12.62
C GLU A 222 19.95 -14.82 -12.19
N THR A 223 19.04 -14.68 -11.21
CA THR A 223 18.51 -13.37 -10.81
C THR A 223 18.36 -13.25 -9.30
N THR A 224 18.82 -12.14 -8.74
CA THR A 224 18.56 -11.82 -7.33
C THR A 224 17.08 -11.57 -7.14
N PRO A 225 16.34 -12.39 -6.35
CA PRO A 225 14.94 -12.15 -6.11
C PRO A 225 14.76 -10.85 -5.32
N GLY A 226 13.72 -10.10 -5.63
CA GLY A 226 13.38 -8.88 -4.91
C GLY A 226 11.91 -8.90 -4.53
N ILE A 227 11.60 -8.44 -3.32
CA ILE A 227 10.21 -8.28 -2.88
C ILE A 227 9.81 -6.82 -3.15
N TYR A 228 8.79 -6.65 -3.99
CA TYR A 228 8.28 -5.31 -4.27
C TYR A 228 7.44 -4.79 -3.11
N ARG A 229 6.52 -5.61 -2.61
CA ARG A 229 5.62 -5.31 -1.49
C ARG A 229 5.26 -6.58 -0.73
N ALA A 230 4.94 -6.43 0.54
CA ALA A 230 4.36 -7.49 1.37
C ALA A 230 3.10 -6.98 2.05
N PHE A 231 2.11 -7.85 2.15
CA PHE A 231 0.86 -7.55 2.84
C PHE A 231 0.57 -8.66 3.84
N ARG A 232 0.14 -8.29 5.04
CA ARG A 232 -0.42 -9.26 5.99
C ARG A 232 -1.91 -9.32 5.79
N VAL A 233 -2.40 -10.50 5.49
CA VAL A 233 -3.84 -10.76 5.45
C VAL A 233 -4.25 -11.50 6.71
N PRO A 234 -5.41 -11.20 7.30
CA PRO A 234 -5.83 -11.82 8.56
C PRO A 234 -6.16 -13.30 8.39
N SER A 235 -6.46 -13.75 7.18
CA SER A 235 -6.72 -15.16 6.87
C SER A 235 -6.51 -15.42 5.39
N ILE A 236 -6.03 -16.63 5.05
CA ILE A 236 -6.05 -17.14 3.67
C ILE A 236 -7.46 -17.58 3.25
N PHE A 237 -8.37 -17.67 4.22
CA PHE A 237 -9.79 -17.95 4.00
C PHE A 237 -10.59 -16.67 4.25
N PRO A 238 -10.72 -15.78 3.25
CA PRO A 238 -11.44 -14.52 3.43
C PRO A 238 -12.91 -14.71 3.78
N GLN A 239 -13.51 -15.81 3.31
CA GLN A 239 -14.90 -16.18 3.57
C GLN A 239 -14.95 -17.56 4.25
N ALA A 240 -15.02 -17.55 5.57
CA ALA A 240 -15.23 -18.76 6.36
C ALA A 240 -16.28 -18.49 7.43
N TYR A 241 -17.25 -19.38 7.56
CA TYR A 241 -18.27 -19.26 8.60
C TYR A 241 -18.73 -20.65 9.06
N SER A 242 -19.33 -20.69 10.22
CA SER A 242 -20.09 -21.85 10.69
C SER A 242 -21.50 -21.43 11.08
N VAL A 243 -22.44 -22.34 10.86
CA VAL A 243 -23.83 -22.19 11.26
C VAL A 243 -24.17 -23.32 12.23
N VAL A 244 -24.63 -22.98 13.41
CA VAL A 244 -24.99 -23.94 14.45
C VAL A 244 -26.44 -23.71 14.87
N PHE A 245 -27.24 -24.77 14.83
CA PHE A 245 -28.60 -24.80 15.34
C PHE A 245 -28.53 -25.23 16.80
N ASN A 246 -28.89 -24.36 17.72
CA ASN A 246 -28.73 -24.64 19.15
C ASN A 246 -29.65 -25.76 19.68
N ASN A 247 -30.78 -26.02 19.01
CA ASN A 247 -31.77 -27.01 19.42
C ASN A 247 -31.72 -28.27 18.55
N TYR A 248 -30.54 -28.61 17.99
CA TYR A 248 -30.41 -29.76 17.12
C TYR A 248 -30.17 -31.05 17.93
N GLU A 249 -31.21 -31.85 18.09
CA GLU A 249 -31.20 -33.03 18.95
C GLU A 249 -31.48 -34.34 18.20
N ASN A 250 -31.25 -35.47 18.87
CA ASN A 250 -31.70 -36.76 18.39
C ASN A 250 -33.23 -36.89 18.60
N ILE A 251 -33.97 -36.87 17.51
CA ILE A 251 -35.39 -37.17 17.49
C ILE A 251 -35.57 -38.67 17.29
N LEU A 252 -36.74 -39.21 17.60
CA LEU A 252 -37.12 -40.62 17.45
C LEU A 252 -36.46 -41.37 16.26
N ASN A 253 -35.98 -42.59 16.50
CA ASN A 253 -35.38 -43.50 15.51
C ASN A 253 -34.01 -43.06 14.92
N ASN A 254 -33.11 -42.53 15.71
CA ASN A 254 -31.79 -42.08 15.27
C ASN A 254 -31.78 -40.95 14.21
N LYS A 255 -32.90 -40.29 13.99
CA LYS A 255 -32.94 -39.06 13.19
C LYS A 255 -32.58 -37.88 14.03
N LYS A 256 -31.75 -37.02 13.48
CA LYS A 256 -31.44 -35.71 14.06
C LYS A 256 -32.34 -34.64 13.46
N GLY A 257 -32.79 -33.71 14.27
CA GLY A 257 -33.65 -32.62 13.85
C GLY A 257 -33.87 -31.59 14.94
N ILE A 258 -34.69 -30.61 14.67
CA ILE A 258 -35.10 -29.58 15.62
C ILE A 258 -36.57 -29.83 15.94
N ILE A 259 -36.92 -29.90 17.23
CA ILE A 259 -38.28 -29.94 17.69
C ILE A 259 -38.70 -28.51 18.01
N LEU A 260 -39.63 -27.97 17.25
CA LEU A 260 -40.27 -26.69 17.57
C LEU A 260 -41.55 -26.96 18.35
N GLY A 261 -41.54 -26.68 19.66
CA GLY A 261 -42.73 -26.72 20.48
C GLY A 261 -43.39 -25.34 20.52
N GLY A 262 -44.68 -25.25 20.52
CA GLY A 262 -45.57 -24.10 20.32
C GLY A 262 -45.19 -22.69 20.80
N SER A 263 -44.10 -22.49 21.49
CA SER A 263 -43.51 -21.19 21.88
C SER A 263 -41.98 -21.13 21.72
N ASP A 264 -41.38 -22.13 21.12
CA ASP A 264 -39.94 -22.21 21.02
C ASP A 264 -39.46 -21.50 19.74
N ASP A 265 -38.55 -20.57 19.90
CA ASP A 265 -37.86 -19.89 18.79
C ASP A 265 -36.79 -20.82 18.18
N LEU A 266 -36.72 -20.85 16.88
CA LEU A 266 -35.58 -21.44 16.18
C LEU A 266 -34.39 -20.49 16.31
N THR A 267 -33.36 -20.90 17.06
CA THR A 267 -32.16 -20.09 17.24
C THR A 267 -30.99 -20.68 16.44
N VAL A 268 -30.42 -19.84 15.60
CA VAL A 268 -29.27 -20.16 14.75
C VAL A 268 -28.12 -19.24 15.08
N GLU A 269 -26.99 -19.81 15.51
CA GLU A 269 -25.75 -19.08 15.69
C GLU A 269 -24.95 -19.09 14.39
N ILE A 270 -24.58 -17.90 13.89
CA ILE A 270 -23.66 -17.72 12.76
C ILE A 270 -22.37 -17.15 13.31
N TYR A 271 -21.27 -17.83 13.08
CA TYR A 271 -19.92 -17.38 13.46
C TYR A 271 -19.11 -17.03 12.22
N ASN A 272 -18.69 -15.76 12.11
CA ASN A 272 -17.76 -15.33 11.09
C ASN A 272 -16.33 -15.76 11.47
N LYS A 273 -15.82 -16.80 10.81
CA LYS A 273 -14.43 -17.31 10.93
C LYS A 273 -13.50 -16.75 9.85
N GLY A 274 -14.02 -15.88 9.00
CA GLY A 274 -13.25 -15.21 7.94
C GLY A 274 -12.27 -14.17 8.49
N GLY A 275 -11.40 -13.72 7.62
CA GLY A 275 -10.39 -12.72 7.95
C GLY A 275 -10.92 -11.30 8.08
N TYR A 276 -12.16 -11.05 7.62
CA TYR A 276 -12.76 -9.72 7.53
C TYR A 276 -14.18 -9.72 8.08
N GLY A 277 -14.69 -8.54 8.49
CA GLY A 277 -16.10 -8.35 8.70
C GLY A 277 -16.87 -8.54 7.39
N GLN A 278 -17.97 -9.27 7.42
CA GLN A 278 -18.71 -9.64 6.20
C GLN A 278 -20.20 -9.54 6.38
N GLU A 279 -20.87 -9.28 5.28
CA GLU A 279 -22.31 -9.31 5.16
C GLU A 279 -22.76 -10.70 4.74
N TYR A 280 -23.68 -11.30 5.51
CA TYR A 280 -24.25 -12.61 5.26
C TYR A 280 -25.73 -12.47 4.95
N SER A 281 -26.13 -12.94 3.76
CA SER A 281 -27.54 -13.08 3.41
C SER A 281 -28.06 -14.42 3.88
N TYR A 282 -29.22 -14.45 4.50
CA TYR A 282 -29.88 -15.69 4.89
C TYR A 282 -31.27 -15.80 4.29
N SER A 283 -31.69 -17.05 4.06
CA SER A 283 -33.03 -17.40 3.64
C SER A 283 -33.46 -18.62 4.41
N LEU A 284 -34.57 -18.51 5.13
CA LEU A 284 -35.24 -19.63 5.81
C LEU A 284 -36.52 -19.89 5.08
N SER A 285 -36.67 -21.10 4.58
CA SER A 285 -37.89 -21.55 3.90
C SER A 285 -38.23 -22.99 4.33
N ASP A 286 -39.51 -23.30 4.36
CA ASP A 286 -39.94 -24.67 4.57
C ASP A 286 -39.95 -25.46 3.25
N SER A 287 -39.67 -26.75 3.33
CA SER A 287 -39.60 -27.65 2.15
C SER A 287 -40.97 -27.88 1.48
N LEU A 288 -42.05 -27.50 2.11
CA LEU A 288 -43.41 -27.66 1.60
C LEU A 288 -43.94 -26.35 0.99
N GLY A 289 -43.16 -25.24 1.07
CA GLY A 289 -43.56 -23.95 0.55
C GLY A 289 -44.71 -23.29 1.31
N LEU A 290 -44.92 -23.67 2.56
CA LEU A 290 -45.90 -23.04 3.42
C LEU A 290 -45.38 -21.67 3.85
N GLU A 291 -46.18 -20.62 3.75
CA GLU A 291 -45.79 -19.22 4.05
C GLU A 291 -45.29 -18.97 5.48
N PHE A 292 -45.39 -19.96 6.38
CA PHE A 292 -45.07 -19.85 7.79
C PHE A 292 -43.60 -19.54 8.08
N PHE A 293 -42.66 -19.89 7.21
CA PHE A 293 -41.22 -19.77 7.41
C PHE A 293 -40.46 -19.12 6.25
N ASN A 294 -41.08 -18.21 5.55
CA ASN A 294 -40.37 -17.54 4.46
C ASN A 294 -39.76 -16.24 5.02
N LYS A 295 -38.55 -16.35 5.60
CA LYS A 295 -37.81 -15.20 6.12
C LYS A 295 -36.48 -15.06 5.41
N THR A 296 -36.19 -13.87 4.93
CA THR A 296 -34.93 -13.50 4.33
C THR A 296 -34.37 -12.25 5.03
N GLY A 297 -33.07 -12.12 5.05
CA GLY A 297 -32.43 -10.93 5.60
C GLY A 297 -30.93 -10.90 5.30
N THR A 298 -30.32 -9.82 5.71
CA THR A 298 -28.88 -9.60 5.59
C THR A 298 -28.36 -9.09 6.94
N ILE A 299 -27.23 -9.62 7.38
CA ILE A 299 -26.58 -9.25 8.63
C ILE A 299 -25.09 -9.04 8.39
N PHE A 300 -24.52 -7.99 8.96
CA PHE A 300 -23.09 -7.80 9.01
C PHE A 300 -22.54 -8.41 10.30
N ILE A 301 -21.53 -9.28 10.16
CA ILE A 301 -20.85 -9.88 11.31
C ILE A 301 -19.36 -9.52 11.24
N PRO A 302 -18.82 -8.80 12.23
CA PRO A 302 -17.39 -8.52 12.32
C PRO A 302 -16.54 -9.80 12.32
N LYS A 303 -15.25 -9.68 11.98
CA LYS A 303 -14.32 -10.82 12.01
C LYS A 303 -14.26 -11.42 13.42
N ASN A 304 -14.28 -12.75 13.52
CA ASN A 304 -14.24 -13.50 14.78
C ASN A 304 -15.42 -13.23 15.74
N GLU A 305 -16.52 -12.73 15.22
CA GLU A 305 -17.73 -12.46 15.99
C GLU A 305 -18.84 -13.46 15.62
N LYS A 306 -19.81 -13.56 16.52
CA LYS A 306 -21.00 -14.40 16.38
C LYS A 306 -22.25 -13.55 16.33
N TYR A 307 -23.23 -14.05 15.63
CA TYR A 307 -24.58 -13.48 15.59
C TYR A 307 -25.63 -14.56 15.80
N ASN A 308 -26.59 -14.31 16.66
CA ASN A 308 -27.71 -15.21 16.92
C ASN A 308 -28.96 -14.69 16.19
N LEU A 309 -29.49 -15.51 15.30
CA LEU A 309 -30.77 -15.30 14.66
C LEU A 309 -31.83 -16.09 15.40
N SER A 310 -32.94 -15.47 15.71
CA SER A 310 -34.14 -16.11 16.29
C SER A 310 -35.33 -15.92 15.34
N PHE A 311 -36.06 -16.98 15.09
CA PHE A 311 -37.18 -17.01 14.16
C PHE A 311 -38.45 -17.53 14.83
#